data_2b024175ae8204a6632c6b736e3949a0
#
_entry.id   2b024175ae8204a6632c6b736e3949a0
#
_cell.length_a   1.000
_cell.length_b   1.000
_cell.length_c   1.000
_cell.angle_alpha   90.00
_cell.angle_beta   90.00
_cell.angle_gamma   90.00
#
_symmetry.space_group_name_H-M   'P 1'
#
loop_
_entity.id
_entity.type
_entity.pdbx_description
1 polymer ?
#
loop_
_entity_poly.entity_id
_entity_poly.type
_entity_poly.pdbx_seq_one_letter_code
_entity_poly.pdbx_strand_id
1 'polypeptide(L)'
;RDVLGSRGLGDVYKRQPHYELLDGLRGVAALLVVWYHVFEGYAFAGGTLIESINHGYLAVDFFFILSGFVIGYAYDDRWGKSLTVKNFFKRRLIRLHPMVVMGAVLGVITFCIQGSEQWDGTHVATSMVMWALLFAMFFIPAYPGAGYEVRGNGEMFPLNGPSWSLFFEYIGNILYALFIRRLSTKALTVFVVLLGICLACFAIFDVSGYGMIGVGWTLDSVNFVGGLLRMLFPFSLGLLLSRNFKPVKVRGAFWICSFVLLVLFCVPYVEGVEPICMNGFFEAFCIVVVFPVLIILGASGNTTDKTSTRICKFLGDISFPLYITHYPFMYLFYSWLIENQYFTFGETWQVALCVYVWNILVAYLCLKLYDEPVRRWLSKKFLKKR
;
A
#
# COMPACT_ATOMS: atom_id res chain seq x y z
N ARG A 1 23.18 10.06 -24.73
CA ARG A 1 22.55 10.88 -23.66
C ARG A 1 21.59 9.98 -22.91
N ASP A 2 22.06 9.47 -21.77
CA ASP A 2 21.41 8.42 -21.01
C ASP A 2 20.21 8.97 -20.24
N VAL A 3 19.02 8.48 -20.60
CA VAL A 3 17.80 8.70 -19.85
C VAL A 3 17.83 7.80 -18.62
N LEU A 4 18.25 8.35 -17.49
CA LEU A 4 18.26 7.71 -16.17
C LEU A 4 16.85 7.69 -15.55
N GLY A 5 15.94 6.94 -16.14
CA GLY A 5 14.72 6.52 -15.47
C GLY A 5 14.99 5.18 -14.78
N SER A 6 14.79 5.08 -13.47
CA SER A 6 14.92 3.88 -12.60
C SER A 6 16.22 3.03 -12.71
N ARG A 7 17.19 3.43 -13.51
CA ARG A 7 18.49 2.78 -13.68
C ARG A 7 19.51 3.26 -12.65
N GLY A 8 19.11 3.41 -11.44
CA GLY A 8 20.03 3.78 -10.36
C GLY A 8 20.67 2.54 -9.76
N LEU A 9 21.88 2.27 -10.21
CA LEU A 9 22.93 1.41 -9.71
C LEU A 9 23.26 0.27 -10.70
N GLY A 10 23.98 0.67 -11.76
CA GLY A 10 24.70 -0.28 -12.58
C GLY A 10 25.78 -0.98 -11.77
N ASP A 11 25.49 -2.18 -11.34
CA ASP A 11 26.50 -3.19 -11.08
C ASP A 11 26.56 -4.10 -12.33
N VAL A 12 27.78 -4.42 -12.75
CA VAL A 12 28.17 -5.27 -13.87
C VAL A 12 27.77 -6.74 -13.62
N TYR A 13 26.65 -6.98 -12.97
CA TYR A 13 26.01 -8.28 -12.84
C TYR A 13 24.83 -8.33 -13.80
N LYS A 14 24.65 -9.45 -14.50
CA LYS A 14 23.54 -9.76 -15.40
C LYS A 14 22.31 -8.96 -15.02
N ARG A 15 21.82 -8.09 -15.93
CA ARG A 15 20.61 -7.30 -15.72
C ARG A 15 19.51 -8.26 -15.31
N GLN A 16 19.10 -8.21 -14.04
CA GLN A 16 17.91 -8.92 -13.61
C GLN A 16 16.74 -8.36 -14.43
N PRO A 17 15.87 -9.22 -15.00
CA PRO A 17 14.70 -8.74 -15.72
C PRO A 17 13.92 -7.77 -14.85
N HIS A 18 13.57 -6.63 -15.41
CA HIS A 18 12.70 -5.66 -14.77
C HIS A 18 11.26 -6.07 -15.12
N TYR A 19 10.43 -6.29 -14.10
CA TYR A 19 9.05 -6.71 -14.30
C TYR A 19 8.16 -5.51 -14.58
N GLU A 20 8.25 -4.94 -15.80
CA GLU A 20 7.51 -3.73 -16.20
C GLU A 20 6.00 -3.87 -16.02
N LEU A 21 5.45 -5.08 -16.28
CA LEU A 21 4.03 -5.33 -16.09
C LEU A 21 3.62 -5.28 -14.61
N LEU A 22 4.41 -5.88 -13.71
CA LEU A 22 4.12 -5.82 -12.28
C LEU A 22 4.16 -4.38 -11.75
N ASP A 23 5.10 -3.56 -12.23
CA ASP A 23 5.12 -2.14 -11.89
C ASP A 23 3.87 -1.43 -12.41
N GLY A 24 3.42 -1.73 -13.63
CA GLY A 24 2.16 -1.23 -14.18
C GLY A 24 0.95 -1.63 -13.35
N LEU A 25 0.84 -2.90 -12.98
CA LEU A 25 -0.26 -3.42 -12.14
C LEU A 25 -0.28 -2.80 -10.74
N ARG A 26 0.90 -2.53 -10.16
CA ARG A 26 1.00 -1.78 -8.91
C ARG A 26 0.40 -0.38 -9.06
N GLY A 27 0.61 0.28 -10.20
CA GLY A 27 0.01 1.58 -10.50
C GLY A 27 -1.50 1.50 -10.68
N VAL A 28 -2.02 0.47 -11.36
CA VAL A 28 -3.46 0.22 -11.47
C VAL A 28 -4.08 0.04 -10.08
N ALA A 29 -3.50 -0.78 -9.24
CA ALA A 29 -3.99 -0.99 -7.87
C ALA A 29 -3.92 0.30 -7.03
N ALA A 30 -2.89 1.14 -7.21
CA ALA A 30 -2.79 2.44 -6.54
C ALA A 30 -3.89 3.42 -6.99
N LEU A 31 -4.25 3.44 -8.28
CA LEU A 31 -5.37 4.23 -8.77
C LEU A 31 -6.71 3.75 -8.20
N LEU A 32 -6.90 2.44 -8.11
CA LEU A 32 -8.14 1.85 -7.60
C LEU A 32 -8.32 2.05 -6.09
N VAL A 33 -7.24 2.04 -5.29
CA VAL A 33 -7.36 2.34 -3.86
C VAL A 33 -7.68 3.82 -3.61
N VAL A 34 -7.15 4.72 -4.42
CA VAL A 34 -7.54 6.15 -4.33
C VAL A 34 -9.01 6.32 -4.69
N TRP A 35 -9.49 5.60 -5.69
CA TRP A 35 -10.90 5.57 -6.07
C TRP A 35 -11.79 5.01 -4.95
N TYR A 36 -11.35 3.94 -4.29
CA TYR A 36 -12.01 3.40 -3.10
C TYR A 36 -12.18 4.46 -2.01
N HIS A 37 -11.12 5.21 -1.70
CA HIS A 37 -11.17 6.24 -0.66
C HIS A 37 -12.09 7.43 -1.02
N VAL A 38 -12.37 7.67 -2.30
CA VAL A 38 -13.42 8.63 -2.69
C VAL A 38 -14.78 8.17 -2.16
N PHE A 39 -15.12 6.89 -2.31
CA PHE A 39 -16.39 6.34 -1.81
C PHE A 39 -16.41 6.17 -0.30
N GLU A 40 -15.30 5.80 0.29
CA GLU A 40 -15.14 5.79 1.77
C GLU A 40 -15.49 7.15 2.38
N GLY A 41 -15.18 8.25 1.69
CA GLY A 41 -15.53 9.60 2.13
C GLY A 41 -17.03 9.80 2.33
N TYR A 42 -17.85 9.29 1.43
CA TYR A 42 -19.31 9.37 1.56
C TYR A 42 -19.83 8.51 2.72
N ALA A 43 -19.30 7.33 2.89
CA ALA A 43 -19.62 6.49 4.04
C ALA A 43 -19.21 7.17 5.37
N PHE A 44 -18.05 7.79 5.39
CA PHE A 44 -17.53 8.52 6.55
C PHE A 44 -18.37 9.77 6.88
N ALA A 45 -18.92 10.44 5.88
CA ALA A 45 -19.83 11.57 6.05
C ALA A 45 -21.21 11.18 6.63
N GLY A 46 -21.49 9.89 6.81
CA GLY A 46 -22.76 9.40 7.34
C GLY A 46 -23.80 9.08 6.26
N GLY A 47 -23.38 8.93 5.01
CA GLY A 47 -24.21 8.41 3.93
C GLY A 47 -24.53 6.92 4.14
N THR A 48 -25.63 6.46 3.54
CA THR A 48 -26.03 5.04 3.52
C THR A 48 -25.09 4.16 2.68
N LEU A 49 -23.94 4.67 2.34
CA LEU A 49 -22.96 4.13 1.39
C LEU A 49 -22.05 3.04 1.95
N ILE A 50 -22.27 2.55 3.18
CA ILE A 50 -21.65 1.28 3.58
C ILE A 50 -21.96 0.19 2.56
N GLU A 51 -23.16 0.20 2.00
CA GLU A 51 -23.59 -0.68 0.91
C GLU A 51 -22.87 -0.42 -0.44
N SER A 52 -22.24 0.74 -0.59
CA SER A 52 -21.52 1.16 -1.81
C SER A 52 -20.01 1.11 -1.68
N ILE A 53 -19.48 0.81 -0.49
CA ILE A 53 -18.05 0.59 -0.32
C ILE A 53 -17.66 -0.64 -1.14
N ASN A 54 -16.66 -0.46 -1.98
CA ASN A 54 -16.08 -1.53 -2.78
C ASN A 54 -14.84 -2.12 -2.08
N HIS A 55 -14.31 -3.21 -2.63
CA HIS A 55 -13.18 -3.91 -2.05
C HIS A 55 -11.80 -3.31 -2.46
N GLY A 56 -11.72 -2.04 -2.81
CA GLY A 56 -10.47 -1.38 -3.22
C GLY A 56 -9.38 -1.36 -2.15
N TYR A 57 -9.73 -1.49 -0.87
CA TYR A 57 -8.77 -1.65 0.25
C TYR A 57 -7.92 -2.91 0.15
N LEU A 58 -8.34 -3.93 -0.61
CA LEU A 58 -7.54 -5.14 -0.89
C LEU A 58 -6.30 -4.85 -1.75
N ALA A 59 -6.19 -3.67 -2.34
CA ALA A 59 -4.96 -3.23 -3.02
C ALA A 59 -3.73 -3.34 -2.11
N VAL A 60 -3.90 -3.16 -0.81
CA VAL A 60 -2.81 -3.28 0.18
C VAL A 60 -2.28 -4.71 0.23
N ASP A 61 -3.16 -5.71 0.25
CA ASP A 61 -2.80 -7.12 0.27
C ASP A 61 -2.09 -7.53 -1.04
N PHE A 62 -2.57 -6.99 -2.18
CA PHE A 62 -1.88 -7.14 -3.46
C PHE A 62 -0.47 -6.52 -3.43
N PHE A 63 -0.29 -5.34 -2.81
CA PHE A 63 1.03 -4.72 -2.65
C PHE A 63 1.96 -5.55 -1.77
N PHE A 64 1.46 -6.17 -0.73
CA PHE A 64 2.27 -7.04 0.13
C PHE A 64 2.76 -8.29 -0.61
N ILE A 65 1.92 -8.96 -1.43
CA ILE A 65 2.37 -10.10 -2.27
C ILE A 65 3.45 -9.62 -3.25
N LEU A 66 3.20 -8.51 -3.92
CA LEU A 66 4.14 -7.93 -4.88
C LEU A 66 5.46 -7.54 -4.23
N SER A 67 5.40 -6.93 -3.03
CA SER A 67 6.61 -6.59 -2.26
C SER A 67 7.43 -7.84 -1.92
N GLY A 68 6.78 -8.87 -1.40
CA GLY A 68 7.43 -10.16 -1.12
C GLY A 68 8.07 -10.79 -2.35
N PHE A 69 7.35 -10.81 -3.48
CA PHE A 69 7.86 -11.36 -4.75
C PHE A 69 9.10 -10.59 -5.23
N VAL A 70 9.03 -9.27 -5.28
CA VAL A 70 10.14 -8.42 -5.74
C VAL A 70 11.35 -8.51 -4.81
N ILE A 71 11.11 -8.57 -3.48
CA ILE A 71 12.18 -8.69 -2.49
C ILE A 71 12.87 -10.04 -2.61
N GLY A 72 12.12 -11.14 -2.69
CA GLY A 72 12.69 -12.47 -2.86
C GLY A 72 13.53 -12.56 -4.13
N TYR A 73 12.95 -12.13 -5.25
CA TYR A 73 13.64 -12.09 -6.53
C TYR A 73 14.91 -11.23 -6.55
N ALA A 74 14.85 -10.03 -5.92
CA ALA A 74 15.97 -9.09 -5.95
C ALA A 74 17.10 -9.45 -4.97
N TYR A 75 16.80 -10.18 -3.89
CA TYR A 75 17.73 -10.26 -2.77
C TYR A 75 18.08 -11.67 -2.29
N ASP A 76 17.23 -12.70 -2.48
CA ASP A 76 17.46 -14.04 -1.90
C ASP A 76 18.83 -14.62 -2.27
N ASP A 77 19.25 -14.54 -3.52
CA ASP A 77 20.53 -15.08 -4.00
C ASP A 77 21.76 -14.22 -3.65
N ARG A 78 21.56 -13.04 -3.07
CA ARG A 78 22.61 -12.05 -2.80
C ARG A 78 23.12 -12.06 -1.38
N TRP A 79 22.38 -12.69 -0.47
CA TRP A 79 22.74 -12.78 0.94
C TRP A 79 24.06 -13.56 1.12
N GLY A 80 24.95 -13.02 1.98
CA GLY A 80 26.27 -13.60 2.23
C GLY A 80 27.29 -13.43 1.09
N LYS A 81 26.88 -12.91 -0.07
CA LYS A 81 27.76 -12.64 -1.23
C LYS A 81 27.99 -11.14 -1.40
N SER A 82 26.98 -10.42 -1.87
CA SER A 82 27.05 -8.98 -2.17
C SER A 82 26.12 -8.13 -1.31
N LEU A 83 25.31 -8.75 -0.45
CA LEU A 83 24.30 -8.08 0.38
C LEU A 83 24.49 -8.43 1.86
N THR A 84 24.62 -7.38 2.67
CA THR A 84 24.58 -7.46 4.13
C THR A 84 23.26 -6.92 4.67
N VAL A 85 22.89 -7.29 5.92
CA VAL A 85 21.70 -6.77 6.60
C VAL A 85 21.69 -5.23 6.61
N LYS A 86 22.82 -4.62 6.95
CA LYS A 86 22.98 -3.16 6.95
C LYS A 86 22.72 -2.54 5.58
N ASN A 87 23.25 -3.15 4.51
CA ASN A 87 23.06 -2.64 3.14
C ASN A 87 21.63 -2.88 2.63
N PHE A 88 20.98 -3.96 3.05
CA PHE A 88 19.57 -4.19 2.76
C PHE A 88 18.70 -3.08 3.38
N PHE A 89 18.81 -2.83 4.68
CA PHE A 89 18.03 -1.78 5.34
C PHE A 89 18.32 -0.38 4.78
N LYS A 90 19.58 -0.05 4.48
CA LYS A 90 19.90 1.22 3.81
C LYS A 90 19.14 1.37 2.49
N ARG A 91 19.10 0.32 1.65
CA ARG A 91 18.39 0.35 0.36
C ARG A 91 16.87 0.52 0.55
N ARG A 92 16.29 -0.19 1.54
CA ARG A 92 14.85 -0.08 1.83
C ARG A 92 14.50 1.31 2.37
N LEU A 93 15.25 1.84 3.33
CA LEU A 93 15.05 3.18 3.86
C LEU A 93 15.15 4.24 2.78
N ILE A 94 16.20 4.22 1.94
CA ILE A 94 16.35 5.19 0.84
C ILE A 94 15.18 5.12 -0.15
N ARG A 95 14.60 3.94 -0.36
CA ARG A 95 13.46 3.75 -1.28
C ARG A 95 12.14 4.26 -0.70
N LEU A 96 11.88 4.03 0.57
CA LEU A 96 10.54 4.21 1.17
C LEU A 96 10.45 5.50 2.01
N HIS A 97 11.44 5.75 2.85
CA HIS A 97 11.35 6.76 3.90
C HIS A 97 11.21 8.23 3.40
N PRO A 98 11.83 8.65 2.29
CA PRO A 98 11.62 10.01 1.79
C PRO A 98 10.14 10.33 1.57
N MET A 99 9.37 9.41 0.99
CA MET A 99 7.95 9.63 0.76
C MET A 99 7.10 9.55 2.04
N VAL A 100 7.52 8.78 3.05
CA VAL A 100 6.89 8.81 4.40
C VAL A 100 6.96 10.22 4.98
N VAL A 101 8.15 10.84 4.94
CA VAL A 101 8.33 12.22 5.42
C VAL A 101 7.47 13.19 4.60
N MET A 102 7.43 13.06 3.28
CA MET A 102 6.58 13.91 2.43
C MET A 102 5.10 13.75 2.77
N GLY A 103 4.60 12.52 2.94
CA GLY A 103 3.22 12.25 3.32
C GLY A 103 2.85 12.85 4.68
N ALA A 104 3.75 12.76 5.66
CA ALA A 104 3.56 13.37 6.98
C ALA A 104 3.50 14.92 6.89
N VAL A 105 4.37 15.54 6.10
CA VAL A 105 4.37 17.01 5.88
C VAL A 105 3.08 17.45 5.20
N LEU A 106 2.66 16.75 4.13
CA LEU A 106 1.38 17.03 3.48
C LEU A 106 0.21 16.85 4.46
N GLY A 107 0.27 15.83 5.33
CA GLY A 107 -0.72 15.59 6.36
C GLY A 107 -0.86 16.75 7.35
N VAL A 108 0.25 17.33 7.80
CA VAL A 108 0.19 18.54 8.66
C VAL A 108 -0.41 19.73 7.92
N ILE A 109 0.02 19.96 6.68
CA ILE A 109 -0.49 21.08 5.88
C ILE A 109 -2.00 20.97 5.71
N THR A 110 -2.51 19.81 5.31
CA THR A 110 -3.94 19.60 5.12
C THR A 110 -4.71 19.64 6.44
N PHE A 111 -4.13 19.12 7.54
CA PHE A 111 -4.74 19.19 8.86
C PHE A 111 -4.89 20.64 9.37
N CYS A 112 -3.87 21.48 9.14
CA CYS A 112 -3.96 22.91 9.47
C CYS A 112 -5.00 23.64 8.58
N ILE A 113 -5.10 23.28 7.29
CA ILE A 113 -6.12 23.84 6.40
C ILE A 113 -7.53 23.46 6.86
N GLN A 114 -7.70 22.25 7.41
CA GLN A 114 -8.95 21.73 7.97
C GLN A 114 -9.36 22.42 9.30
N GLY A 115 -8.51 23.28 9.88
CA GLY A 115 -8.80 23.98 11.14
C GLY A 115 -8.09 23.42 12.36
N SER A 116 -7.28 22.36 12.21
CA SER A 116 -6.60 21.67 13.31
C SER A 116 -7.58 21.13 14.36
N GLU A 117 -8.62 20.45 13.90
CA GLU A 117 -9.70 19.88 14.72
C GLU A 117 -9.80 18.37 14.53
N GLN A 118 -10.19 17.67 15.58
CA GLN A 118 -10.58 16.26 15.53
C GLN A 118 -11.91 16.12 14.76
N TRP A 119 -12.31 14.89 14.46
CA TRP A 119 -13.58 14.63 13.77
C TRP A 119 -14.83 15.03 14.59
N ASP A 120 -14.69 15.16 15.90
CA ASP A 120 -15.75 15.63 16.81
C ASP A 120 -15.78 17.17 17.00
N GLY A 121 -14.90 17.90 16.28
CA GLY A 121 -14.76 19.37 16.39
C GLY A 121 -13.85 19.84 17.52
N THR A 122 -13.23 18.94 18.27
CA THR A 122 -12.30 19.33 19.35
C THR A 122 -11.01 19.90 18.74
N HIS A 123 -10.67 21.14 19.12
CA HIS A 123 -9.46 21.80 18.65
C HIS A 123 -8.19 21.16 19.20
N VAL A 124 -7.22 20.94 18.33
CA VAL A 124 -5.92 20.31 18.66
C VAL A 124 -4.82 21.37 18.80
N ALA A 125 -4.16 21.38 19.94
CA ALA A 125 -3.05 22.28 20.18
C ALA A 125 -1.91 22.06 19.18
N THR A 126 -1.32 23.15 18.67
CA THR A 126 -0.20 23.11 17.70
C THR A 126 0.96 22.22 18.18
N SER A 127 1.24 22.18 19.48
CA SER A 127 2.26 21.30 20.05
C SER A 127 1.97 19.81 19.79
N MET A 128 0.71 19.38 19.86
CA MET A 128 0.30 18.00 19.60
C MET A 128 0.42 17.67 18.11
N VAL A 129 0.08 18.61 17.22
CA VAL A 129 0.28 18.49 15.77
C VAL A 129 1.77 18.31 15.45
N MET A 130 2.64 19.08 16.12
CA MET A 130 4.09 18.96 15.94
C MET A 130 4.64 17.61 16.46
N TRP A 131 4.11 17.10 17.57
CA TRP A 131 4.43 15.75 18.05
C TRP A 131 3.94 14.69 17.08
N ALA A 132 2.72 14.79 16.54
CA ALA A 132 2.22 13.88 15.51
C ALA A 132 3.12 13.87 14.27
N LEU A 133 3.57 15.06 13.81
CA LEU A 133 4.52 15.16 12.70
C LEU A 133 5.85 14.47 13.02
N LEU A 134 6.43 14.76 14.18
CA LEU A 134 7.71 14.18 14.59
C LEU A 134 7.63 12.65 14.63
N PHE A 135 6.60 12.10 15.26
CA PHE A 135 6.41 10.66 15.34
C PHE A 135 6.13 10.02 13.97
N ALA A 136 5.32 10.67 13.13
CA ALA A 136 5.10 10.20 11.76
C ALA A 136 6.40 10.18 10.93
N MET A 137 7.26 11.19 11.06
CA MET A 137 8.56 11.25 10.39
C MET A 137 9.52 10.13 10.81
N PHE A 138 9.46 9.70 12.08
CA PHE A 138 10.23 8.55 12.59
C PHE A 138 9.48 7.23 12.51
N PHE A 139 8.29 7.25 11.95
CA PHE A 139 7.43 6.08 11.78
C PHE A 139 7.04 5.41 13.09
N ILE A 140 6.84 6.23 14.12
CA ILE A 140 6.36 5.81 15.44
C ILE A 140 4.83 5.94 15.43
N PRO A 141 4.08 4.84 15.63
CA PRO A 141 2.62 4.88 15.60
C PRO A 141 2.05 5.56 16.85
N ALA A 142 0.91 6.21 16.67
CA ALA A 142 0.06 6.65 17.77
C ALA A 142 -0.76 5.47 18.32
N TYR A 143 -1.04 5.47 19.60
CA TYR A 143 -2.02 4.58 20.21
C TYR A 143 -3.34 5.32 20.44
N PRO A 144 -4.49 4.63 20.45
CA PRO A 144 -5.78 5.25 20.70
C PRO A 144 -5.79 6.03 22.02
N GLY A 145 -6.25 7.29 21.97
CA GLY A 145 -6.27 8.21 23.12
C GLY A 145 -4.95 8.91 23.44
N ALA A 146 -3.89 8.72 22.64
CA ALA A 146 -2.69 9.53 22.77
C ALA A 146 -2.97 10.99 22.37
N GLY A 147 -2.41 11.97 23.08
CA GLY A 147 -2.61 13.38 22.75
C GLY A 147 -2.12 13.81 21.37
N TYR A 148 -1.20 13.06 20.77
CA TYR A 148 -0.71 13.25 19.40
C TYR A 148 -1.45 12.38 18.35
N GLU A 149 -2.47 11.62 18.76
CA GLU A 149 -3.48 11.06 17.87
C GLU A 149 -4.51 12.17 17.59
N VAL A 150 -4.16 13.01 16.60
CA VAL A 150 -4.82 14.33 16.38
C VAL A 150 -6.15 14.23 15.64
N ARG A 151 -6.62 13.05 15.23
CA ARG A 151 -7.91 12.85 14.54
C ARG A 151 -9.04 12.43 15.45
N GLY A 152 -8.75 11.83 16.61
CA GLY A 152 -9.76 11.36 17.58
C GLY A 152 -10.45 10.06 17.19
N ASN A 153 -9.99 9.38 16.14
CA ASN A 153 -10.55 8.11 15.66
C ASN A 153 -9.63 6.90 15.88
N GLY A 154 -8.51 7.09 16.60
CA GLY A 154 -7.57 6.04 16.96
C GLY A 154 -6.59 5.65 15.86
N GLU A 155 -6.45 6.44 14.80
CA GLU A 155 -5.51 6.14 13.72
C GLU A 155 -4.06 6.07 14.19
N MET A 156 -3.37 4.99 13.80
CA MET A 156 -1.95 4.75 14.05
C MET A 156 -1.05 5.86 13.48
N PHE A 157 -1.45 6.45 12.35
CA PHE A 157 -0.78 7.56 11.68
C PHE A 157 -1.79 8.65 11.32
N PRO A 158 -2.20 9.48 12.28
CA PRO A 158 -3.35 10.38 12.13
C PRO A 158 -3.14 11.51 11.11
N LEU A 159 -1.92 11.75 10.67
CA LEU A 159 -1.62 12.69 9.59
C LEU A 159 -1.70 12.04 8.20
N ASN A 160 -1.63 10.71 8.13
CA ASN A 160 -1.67 9.96 6.88
C ASN A 160 -2.05 8.50 7.14
N GLY A 161 -3.34 8.23 7.25
CA GLY A 161 -3.90 6.92 7.62
C GLY A 161 -3.25 5.74 6.91
N PRO A 162 -3.16 5.67 5.55
CA PRO A 162 -2.56 4.55 4.83
C PRO A 162 -1.12 4.19 5.19
N SER A 163 -0.41 5.04 5.93
CA SER A 163 0.93 4.73 6.44
C SER A 163 0.97 3.50 7.34
N TRP A 164 -0.17 3.06 7.88
CA TRP A 164 -0.27 1.82 8.66
C TRP A 164 0.26 0.60 7.88
N SER A 165 -0.08 0.48 6.62
CA SER A 165 0.36 -0.66 5.80
C SER A 165 1.87 -0.64 5.55
N LEU A 166 2.41 0.55 5.35
CA LEU A 166 3.85 0.73 5.21
C LEU A 166 4.60 0.43 6.51
N PHE A 167 4.02 0.73 7.67
CA PHE A 167 4.54 0.31 8.97
C PHE A 167 4.67 -1.23 9.03
N PHE A 168 3.64 -1.96 8.65
CA PHE A 168 3.72 -3.41 8.55
C PHE A 168 4.70 -3.88 7.46
N GLU A 169 4.86 -3.14 6.35
CA GLU A 169 5.89 -3.47 5.35
C GLU A 169 7.31 -3.34 5.94
N TYR A 170 7.56 -2.35 6.80
CA TYR A 170 8.84 -2.26 7.52
C TYR A 170 9.06 -3.46 8.44
N ILE A 171 8.04 -3.88 9.18
CA ILE A 171 8.08 -5.11 9.99
C ILE A 171 8.38 -6.32 9.10
N GLY A 172 7.70 -6.46 7.97
CA GLY A 172 7.94 -7.53 6.99
C GLY A 172 9.38 -7.55 6.48
N ASN A 173 9.93 -6.38 6.17
CA ASN A 173 11.34 -6.26 5.76
C ASN A 173 12.32 -6.67 6.87
N ILE A 174 12.03 -6.35 8.14
CA ILE A 174 12.84 -6.76 9.30
C ILE A 174 12.76 -8.27 9.46
N LEU A 175 11.57 -8.83 9.48
CA LEU A 175 11.36 -10.28 9.63
C LEU A 175 11.99 -11.07 8.48
N TYR A 176 11.88 -10.56 7.24
CA TYR A 176 12.57 -11.14 6.09
C TYR A 176 14.09 -11.15 6.29
N ALA A 177 14.69 -10.01 6.57
CA ALA A 177 16.13 -9.88 6.67
C ALA A 177 16.74 -10.70 7.81
N LEU A 178 16.02 -10.89 8.91
CA LEU A 178 16.52 -11.57 10.09
C LEU A 178 16.15 -13.06 10.13
N PHE A 179 14.94 -13.42 9.68
CA PHE A 179 14.37 -14.76 9.90
C PHE A 179 13.92 -15.44 8.60
N ILE A 180 12.93 -14.89 7.88
CA ILE A 180 12.19 -15.61 6.83
C ILE A 180 13.11 -16.04 5.69
N ARG A 181 14.09 -15.23 5.31
CA ARG A 181 15.07 -15.57 4.26
C ARG A 181 15.88 -16.85 4.54
N ARG A 182 15.99 -17.24 5.82
CA ARG A 182 16.76 -18.43 6.25
C ARG A 182 15.94 -19.71 6.17
N LEU A 183 14.62 -19.59 6.03
CA LEU A 183 13.75 -20.75 5.88
C LEU A 183 14.02 -21.45 4.56
N SER A 184 14.12 -22.78 4.59
CA SER A 184 14.10 -23.59 3.39
C SER A 184 12.78 -23.38 2.65
N THR A 185 12.73 -23.68 1.35
CA THR A 185 11.47 -23.56 0.57
C THR A 185 10.35 -24.39 1.18
N LYS A 186 10.65 -25.60 1.68
CA LYS A 186 9.66 -26.46 2.37
C LYS A 186 9.14 -25.81 3.66
N ALA A 187 10.03 -25.28 4.51
CA ALA A 187 9.64 -24.60 5.73
C ALA A 187 8.84 -23.32 5.44
N LEU A 188 9.23 -22.55 4.41
CA LEU A 188 8.48 -21.39 3.97
C LEU A 188 7.08 -21.78 3.45
N THR A 189 6.96 -22.89 2.73
CA THR A 189 5.65 -23.40 2.27
C THR A 189 4.74 -23.72 3.46
N VAL A 190 5.23 -24.44 4.46
CA VAL A 190 4.44 -24.75 5.68
C VAL A 190 4.04 -23.45 6.40
N PHE A 191 4.98 -22.50 6.54
CA PHE A 191 4.71 -21.19 7.15
C PHE A 191 3.62 -20.42 6.41
N VAL A 192 3.69 -20.36 5.07
CA VAL A 192 2.68 -19.70 4.23
C VAL A 192 1.31 -20.38 4.34
N VAL A 193 1.27 -21.71 4.34
CA VAL A 193 0.00 -22.45 4.48
C VAL A 193 -0.67 -22.15 5.82
N LEU A 194 0.10 -22.19 6.91
CA LEU A 194 -0.44 -21.89 8.26
C LEU A 194 -0.95 -20.45 8.34
N LEU A 195 -0.17 -19.48 7.84
CA LEU A 195 -0.61 -18.08 7.82
C LEU A 195 -1.85 -17.87 6.94
N GLY A 196 -1.95 -18.58 5.80
CA GLY A 196 -3.10 -18.51 4.91
C GLY A 196 -4.37 -19.05 5.57
N ILE A 197 -4.26 -20.14 6.32
CA ILE A 197 -5.38 -20.66 7.13
C ILE A 197 -5.80 -19.63 8.19
N CYS A 198 -4.83 -19.06 8.93
CA CYS A 198 -5.09 -18.04 9.94
C CYS A 198 -5.79 -16.81 9.33
N LEU A 199 -5.30 -16.30 8.18
CA LEU A 199 -5.90 -15.15 7.51
C LEU A 199 -7.32 -15.47 7.02
N ALA A 200 -7.52 -16.63 6.39
CA ALA A 200 -8.83 -17.04 5.92
C ALA A 200 -9.83 -17.20 7.09
N CYS A 201 -9.43 -17.82 8.19
CA CYS A 201 -10.27 -17.90 9.39
C CYS A 201 -10.56 -16.52 9.97
N PHE A 202 -9.55 -15.63 10.06
CA PHE A 202 -9.73 -14.27 10.56
C PHE A 202 -10.78 -13.49 9.75
N ALA A 203 -10.72 -13.61 8.41
CA ALA A 203 -11.66 -12.94 7.51
C ALA A 203 -13.05 -13.60 7.51
N ILE A 204 -13.13 -14.92 7.30
CA ILE A 204 -14.37 -15.64 7.10
C ILE A 204 -15.26 -15.64 8.38
N PHE A 205 -14.64 -15.73 9.55
CA PHE A 205 -15.34 -15.70 10.84
C PHE A 205 -15.44 -14.29 11.45
N ASP A 206 -15.14 -13.26 10.66
CA ASP A 206 -15.20 -11.86 11.07
C ASP A 206 -14.62 -11.58 12.47
N VAL A 207 -13.40 -12.06 12.72
CA VAL A 207 -12.73 -11.88 14.02
C VAL A 207 -12.55 -10.40 14.37
N SER A 208 -12.56 -9.53 13.36
CA SER A 208 -12.51 -8.07 13.54
C SER A 208 -13.81 -7.47 14.06
N GLY A 209 -14.95 -8.05 13.75
CA GLY A 209 -16.26 -7.50 13.98
C GLY A 209 -16.66 -6.36 13.03
N TYR A 210 -15.88 -6.16 11.96
CA TYR A 210 -16.14 -5.08 10.98
C TYR A 210 -16.89 -5.58 9.73
N GLY A 211 -17.20 -6.87 9.66
CA GLY A 211 -17.79 -7.50 8.47
C GLY A 211 -16.87 -7.50 7.24
N MET A 212 -15.57 -7.19 7.43
CA MET A 212 -14.53 -7.14 6.39
C MET A 212 -13.13 -7.22 7.01
N ILE A 213 -12.12 -7.58 6.19
CA ILE A 213 -10.71 -7.61 6.61
C ILE A 213 -10.05 -6.21 6.69
N GLY A 214 -10.82 -5.14 6.68
CA GLY A 214 -10.34 -3.75 6.69
C GLY A 214 -9.66 -3.31 7.98
N VAL A 215 -8.72 -4.09 8.51
CA VAL A 215 -8.00 -3.88 9.78
C VAL A 215 -6.54 -3.51 9.58
N GLY A 216 -5.90 -3.00 10.63
CA GLY A 216 -4.48 -2.66 10.68
C GLY A 216 -4.19 -1.17 10.86
N TRP A 217 -5.21 -0.32 10.82
CA TRP A 217 -5.06 1.14 10.83
C TRP A 217 -5.02 1.76 12.23
N THR A 218 -5.39 1.03 13.27
CA THR A 218 -5.27 1.45 14.68
C THR A 218 -4.37 0.49 15.49
N LEU A 219 -3.81 0.97 16.59
CA LEU A 219 -2.88 0.22 17.45
C LEU A 219 -3.63 -0.42 18.63
N ASP A 220 -4.64 -1.21 18.33
CA ASP A 220 -5.29 -2.12 19.29
C ASP A 220 -4.95 -3.58 18.95
N SER A 221 -5.36 -4.51 19.82
CA SER A 221 -4.99 -5.91 19.68
C SER A 221 -5.53 -6.57 18.41
N VAL A 222 -6.77 -6.27 18.03
CA VAL A 222 -7.44 -6.86 16.87
C VAL A 222 -6.85 -6.31 15.57
N ASN A 223 -6.73 -4.99 15.49
CA ASN A 223 -6.13 -4.34 14.32
C ASN A 223 -4.65 -4.69 14.15
N PHE A 224 -3.88 -4.76 15.25
CA PHE A 224 -2.46 -5.12 15.15
C PHE A 224 -2.28 -6.56 14.67
N VAL A 225 -3.03 -7.53 15.24
CA VAL A 225 -2.97 -8.94 14.81
C VAL A 225 -3.46 -9.10 13.37
N GLY A 226 -4.58 -8.47 13.02
CA GLY A 226 -5.13 -8.50 11.67
C GLY A 226 -4.18 -7.87 10.64
N GLY A 227 -3.63 -6.69 10.95
CA GLY A 227 -2.64 -6.03 10.10
C GLY A 227 -1.35 -6.85 9.93
N LEU A 228 -0.91 -7.54 10.99
CA LEU A 228 0.23 -8.45 10.93
C LEU A 228 -0.06 -9.67 10.03
N LEU A 229 -1.25 -10.27 10.13
CA LEU A 229 -1.67 -11.38 9.27
C LEU A 229 -1.78 -10.94 7.80
N ARG A 230 -2.42 -9.79 7.55
CA ARG A 230 -2.53 -9.16 6.21
C ARG A 230 -1.18 -8.86 5.58
N MET A 231 -0.14 -8.62 6.37
CA MET A 231 1.22 -8.45 5.87
C MET A 231 1.97 -9.78 5.75
N LEU A 232 2.02 -10.58 6.81
CA LEU A 232 2.87 -11.78 6.87
C LEU A 232 2.49 -12.83 5.83
N PHE A 233 1.19 -13.11 5.67
CA PHE A 233 0.74 -14.11 4.70
C PHE A 233 1.08 -13.68 3.27
N PRO A 234 0.57 -12.55 2.74
CA PRO A 234 0.80 -12.21 1.34
C PRO A 234 2.27 -11.89 1.04
N PHE A 235 3.00 -11.27 1.96
CA PHE A 235 4.42 -11.01 1.79
C PHE A 235 5.22 -12.32 1.71
N SER A 236 4.96 -13.28 2.62
CA SER A 236 5.63 -14.59 2.60
C SER A 236 5.24 -15.44 1.40
N LEU A 237 3.97 -15.34 0.96
CA LEU A 237 3.51 -15.96 -0.27
C LEU A 237 4.24 -15.39 -1.49
N GLY A 238 4.41 -14.07 -1.55
CA GLY A 238 5.21 -13.43 -2.60
C GLY A 238 6.66 -13.94 -2.65
N LEU A 239 7.31 -14.10 -1.49
CA LEU A 239 8.63 -14.72 -1.39
C LEU A 239 8.64 -16.17 -1.90
N LEU A 240 7.64 -16.96 -1.51
CA LEU A 240 7.52 -18.36 -1.95
C LEU A 240 7.32 -18.45 -3.48
N LEU A 241 6.48 -17.57 -4.04
CA LEU A 241 6.26 -17.46 -5.47
C LEU A 241 7.56 -17.12 -6.21
N SER A 242 8.35 -16.17 -5.70
CA SER A 242 9.61 -15.79 -6.33
C SER A 242 10.64 -16.94 -6.39
N ARG A 243 10.67 -17.78 -5.36
CA ARG A 243 11.56 -18.95 -5.28
C ARG A 243 11.18 -20.07 -6.28
N ASN A 244 9.90 -20.19 -6.58
CA ASN A 244 9.36 -21.23 -7.45
C ASN A 244 8.88 -20.68 -8.80
N PHE A 245 9.23 -19.43 -9.12
CA PHE A 245 8.72 -18.74 -10.30
C PHE A 245 9.13 -19.45 -11.59
N LYS A 246 8.11 -19.76 -12.40
CA LYS A 246 8.27 -20.23 -13.77
C LYS A 246 7.39 -19.35 -14.67
N PRO A 247 7.97 -18.67 -15.67
CA PRO A 247 7.20 -17.79 -16.53
C PRO A 247 6.19 -18.55 -17.38
N VAL A 248 5.00 -17.97 -17.51
CA VAL A 248 3.90 -18.48 -18.37
C VAL A 248 3.65 -17.45 -19.47
N LYS A 249 3.63 -17.88 -20.72
CA LYS A 249 3.40 -16.98 -21.87
C LYS A 249 1.90 -16.66 -22.01
N VAL A 250 1.50 -15.45 -21.64
CA VAL A 250 0.14 -14.94 -21.81
C VAL A 250 0.19 -13.64 -22.59
N ARG A 251 -0.50 -13.60 -23.74
CA ARG A 251 -0.66 -12.37 -24.52
C ARG A 251 -1.63 -11.45 -23.82
N GLY A 252 -1.32 -10.14 -23.75
CA GLY A 252 -2.18 -9.15 -23.11
C GLY A 252 -2.27 -9.25 -21.58
N ALA A 253 -1.32 -9.92 -20.92
CA ALA A 253 -1.32 -10.16 -19.48
C ALA A 253 -1.58 -8.87 -18.67
N PHE A 254 -1.00 -7.72 -19.07
CA PHE A 254 -1.25 -6.44 -18.40
C PHE A 254 -2.73 -6.07 -18.40
N TRP A 255 -3.38 -6.09 -19.57
CA TRP A 255 -4.77 -5.68 -19.70
C TRP A 255 -5.73 -6.65 -19.01
N ILE A 256 -5.46 -7.95 -19.11
CA ILE A 256 -6.24 -8.99 -18.42
C ILE A 256 -6.13 -8.80 -16.91
N CYS A 257 -4.92 -8.71 -16.37
CA CYS A 257 -4.73 -8.52 -14.93
C CYS A 257 -5.30 -7.19 -14.42
N SER A 258 -5.16 -6.10 -15.20
CA SER A 258 -5.75 -4.79 -14.87
C SER A 258 -7.27 -4.86 -14.83
N PHE A 259 -7.89 -5.54 -15.79
CA PHE A 259 -9.34 -5.73 -15.82
C PHE A 259 -9.83 -6.58 -14.64
N VAL A 260 -9.12 -7.66 -14.31
CA VAL A 260 -9.45 -8.49 -13.16
C VAL A 260 -9.35 -7.67 -11.86
N LEU A 261 -8.28 -6.90 -11.66
CA LEU A 261 -8.15 -6.02 -10.48
C LEU A 261 -9.30 -5.01 -10.42
N LEU A 262 -9.65 -4.39 -11.56
CA LEU A 262 -10.78 -3.45 -11.64
C LEU A 262 -12.09 -4.12 -11.19
N VAL A 263 -12.39 -5.30 -11.75
CA VAL A 263 -13.62 -6.03 -11.42
C VAL A 263 -13.64 -6.39 -9.93
N LEU A 264 -12.56 -6.97 -9.40
CA LEU A 264 -12.50 -7.40 -7.99
C LEU A 264 -12.64 -6.23 -7.02
N PHE A 265 -11.96 -5.11 -7.29
CA PHE A 265 -11.99 -3.96 -6.40
C PHE A 265 -13.28 -3.15 -6.49
N CYS A 266 -14.04 -3.29 -7.59
CA CYS A 266 -15.35 -2.68 -7.75
C CYS A 266 -16.51 -3.56 -7.23
N VAL A 267 -16.26 -4.78 -6.76
CA VAL A 267 -17.29 -5.58 -6.10
C VAL A 267 -17.79 -4.84 -4.87
N PRO A 268 -19.10 -4.57 -4.75
CA PRO A 268 -19.65 -3.87 -3.61
C PRO A 268 -19.56 -4.73 -2.33
N TYR A 269 -19.54 -4.05 -1.20
CA TYR A 269 -19.70 -4.68 0.10
C TYR A 269 -21.09 -5.31 0.19
N VAL A 270 -21.17 -6.51 0.79
CA VAL A 270 -22.43 -7.24 1.00
C VAL A 270 -22.55 -7.57 2.48
N GLU A 271 -23.69 -7.25 3.08
CA GLU A 271 -23.96 -7.69 4.47
C GLU A 271 -23.92 -9.21 4.55
N GLY A 272 -23.10 -9.73 5.47
CA GLY A 272 -22.94 -11.15 5.69
C GLY A 272 -24.05 -11.70 6.57
N VAL A 273 -24.38 -12.98 6.36
CA VAL A 273 -25.25 -13.75 7.27
C VAL A 273 -24.35 -14.52 8.23
N GLU A 274 -24.55 -14.32 9.54
CA GLU A 274 -23.83 -15.13 10.55
C GLU A 274 -24.08 -16.65 10.32
N PRO A 275 -23.11 -17.53 10.54
CA PRO A 275 -21.79 -17.30 11.14
C PRO A 275 -20.66 -17.03 10.13
N ILE A 276 -20.95 -16.83 8.86
CA ILE A 276 -19.95 -16.66 7.78
C ILE A 276 -20.04 -15.26 7.21
N CYS A 277 -18.96 -14.52 7.29
CA CYS A 277 -18.83 -13.24 6.63
C CYS A 277 -18.59 -13.43 5.12
N MET A 278 -19.56 -13.02 4.30
CA MET A 278 -19.48 -13.16 2.84
C MET A 278 -18.35 -12.31 2.23
N ASN A 279 -18.16 -11.10 2.75
CA ASN A 279 -17.02 -10.27 2.33
C ASN A 279 -15.70 -10.94 2.71
N GLY A 280 -15.57 -11.43 3.95
CA GLY A 280 -14.38 -12.14 4.39
C GLY A 280 -14.05 -13.38 3.55
N PHE A 281 -15.07 -14.11 3.09
CA PHE A 281 -14.86 -15.21 2.15
C PHE A 281 -14.34 -14.73 0.80
N PHE A 282 -14.95 -13.69 0.24
CA PHE A 282 -14.50 -13.06 -1.01
C PHE A 282 -13.07 -12.51 -0.90
N GLU A 283 -12.77 -11.83 0.18
CA GLU A 283 -11.45 -11.26 0.48
C GLU A 283 -10.37 -12.35 0.60
N ALA A 284 -10.65 -13.40 1.38
CA ALA A 284 -9.76 -14.55 1.51
C ALA A 284 -9.52 -15.21 0.15
N PHE A 285 -10.56 -15.39 -0.67
CA PHE A 285 -10.42 -15.91 -2.03
C PHE A 285 -9.54 -15.02 -2.91
N CYS A 286 -9.75 -13.71 -2.88
CA CYS A 286 -8.92 -12.77 -3.63
C CYS A 286 -7.45 -12.86 -3.21
N ILE A 287 -7.17 -12.82 -1.91
CA ILE A 287 -5.80 -12.75 -1.39
C ILE A 287 -5.07 -14.10 -1.55
N VAL A 288 -5.75 -15.23 -1.29
CA VAL A 288 -5.13 -16.55 -1.29
C VAL A 288 -5.02 -17.14 -2.70
N VAL A 289 -5.97 -16.85 -3.58
CA VAL A 289 -6.07 -17.51 -4.89
C VAL A 289 -5.80 -16.56 -6.03
N VAL A 290 -6.54 -15.45 -6.11
CA VAL A 290 -6.54 -14.60 -7.32
C VAL A 290 -5.26 -13.77 -7.42
N PHE A 291 -4.86 -13.08 -6.35
CA PHE A 291 -3.69 -12.21 -6.39
C PHE A 291 -2.38 -12.95 -6.69
N PRO A 292 -2.10 -14.14 -6.14
CA PRO A 292 -0.95 -14.95 -6.55
C PRO A 292 -0.91 -15.25 -8.04
N VAL A 293 -2.07 -15.56 -8.64
CA VAL A 293 -2.18 -15.80 -10.09
C VAL A 293 -1.85 -14.52 -10.87
N LEU A 294 -2.39 -13.37 -10.45
CA LEU A 294 -2.09 -12.09 -11.08
C LEU A 294 -0.60 -11.72 -10.98
N ILE A 295 0.05 -12.01 -9.86
CA ILE A 295 1.50 -11.80 -9.70
C ILE A 295 2.29 -12.69 -10.67
N ILE A 296 1.94 -13.98 -10.78
CA ILE A 296 2.60 -14.89 -11.72
C ILE A 296 2.41 -14.44 -13.16
N LEU A 297 1.20 -14.08 -13.56
CA LEU A 297 0.89 -13.59 -14.90
C LEU A 297 1.61 -12.27 -15.19
N GLY A 298 1.59 -11.33 -14.27
CA GLY A 298 2.28 -10.05 -14.40
C GLY A 298 3.81 -10.19 -14.44
N ALA A 299 4.38 -11.12 -13.66
CA ALA A 299 5.81 -11.43 -13.70
C ALA A 299 6.24 -12.17 -14.98
N SER A 300 5.32 -12.88 -15.60
CA SER A 300 5.59 -13.69 -16.80
C SER A 300 5.50 -12.90 -18.11
N GLY A 301 4.77 -11.79 -18.09
CA GLY A 301 4.49 -10.99 -19.27
C GLY A 301 5.58 -9.97 -19.57
N ASN A 302 5.72 -9.64 -20.87
CA ASN A 302 6.52 -8.51 -21.33
C ASN A 302 5.62 -7.58 -22.15
N THR A 303 5.85 -6.29 -22.06
CA THR A 303 5.23 -5.33 -22.97
C THR A 303 5.83 -5.52 -24.37
N THR A 304 4.97 -5.65 -25.37
CA THR A 304 5.41 -5.88 -26.77
C THR A 304 5.41 -4.60 -27.60
N ASP A 305 4.73 -3.56 -27.12
CA ASP A 305 4.59 -2.29 -27.80
C ASP A 305 5.06 -1.10 -26.94
N LYS A 306 5.47 -0.01 -27.60
CA LYS A 306 6.00 1.19 -26.93
C LYS A 306 4.96 1.91 -26.06
N THR A 307 3.70 1.82 -26.39
CA THR A 307 2.62 2.49 -25.66
C THR A 307 2.36 1.78 -24.33
N SER A 308 2.16 0.47 -24.35
CA SER A 308 1.99 -0.33 -23.13
C SER A 308 3.21 -0.20 -22.21
N THR A 309 4.43 -0.20 -22.76
CA THR A 309 5.66 0.03 -21.98
C THR A 309 5.66 1.39 -21.29
N ARG A 310 5.25 2.47 -22.00
CA ARG A 310 5.17 3.80 -21.41
C ARG A 310 4.10 3.90 -20.32
N ILE A 311 2.93 3.28 -20.55
CA ILE A 311 1.83 3.24 -19.58
C ILE A 311 2.28 2.49 -18.32
N CYS A 312 2.80 1.28 -18.46
CA CYS A 312 3.29 0.48 -17.31
C CYS A 312 4.38 1.23 -16.53
N LYS A 313 5.30 1.87 -17.23
CA LYS A 313 6.34 2.67 -16.59
C LYS A 313 5.77 3.85 -15.83
N PHE A 314 4.90 4.64 -16.43
CA PHE A 314 4.28 5.79 -15.79
C PHE A 314 3.51 5.37 -14.53
N LEU A 315 2.64 4.37 -14.66
CA LEU A 315 1.85 3.82 -13.56
C LEU A 315 2.74 3.27 -12.43
N GLY A 316 3.79 2.54 -12.78
CA GLY A 316 4.75 2.04 -11.82
C GLY A 316 5.52 3.13 -11.07
N ASP A 317 5.93 4.18 -11.78
CA ASP A 317 6.68 5.29 -11.22
C ASP A 317 5.83 6.10 -10.22
N ILE A 318 4.54 6.37 -10.54
CA ILE A 318 3.64 7.15 -9.66
C ILE A 318 3.00 6.33 -8.53
N SER A 319 3.00 4.99 -8.60
CA SER A 319 2.22 4.13 -7.70
C SER A 319 2.50 4.38 -6.22
N PHE A 320 3.76 4.41 -5.81
CA PHE A 320 4.14 4.63 -4.41
C PHE A 320 3.94 6.09 -3.96
N PRO A 321 4.36 7.11 -4.73
CA PRO A 321 3.99 8.50 -4.44
C PRO A 321 2.48 8.68 -4.29
N LEU A 322 1.67 8.16 -5.21
CA LEU A 322 0.21 8.27 -5.16
C LEU A 322 -0.34 7.63 -3.87
N TYR A 323 0.10 6.41 -3.54
CA TYR A 323 -0.33 5.71 -2.33
C TYR A 323 -0.02 6.49 -1.05
N ILE A 324 1.10 7.22 -0.99
CA ILE A 324 1.51 7.95 0.22
C ILE A 324 0.95 9.38 0.27
N THR A 325 0.65 10.01 -0.85
CA THR A 325 0.27 11.43 -0.85
C THR A 325 -1.23 11.68 -0.95
N HIS A 326 -2.05 10.67 -1.26
CA HIS A 326 -3.47 10.91 -1.54
C HIS A 326 -4.30 11.20 -0.28
N TYR A 327 -4.06 10.48 0.80
CA TYR A 327 -4.96 10.48 1.95
C TYR A 327 -5.05 11.82 2.71
N PRO A 328 -3.97 12.61 2.84
CA PRO A 328 -4.07 13.98 3.32
C PRO A 328 -5.13 14.82 2.61
N PHE A 329 -5.27 14.67 1.29
CA PHE A 329 -6.30 15.39 0.51
C PHE A 329 -7.68 14.73 0.62
N MET A 330 -7.74 13.41 0.88
CA MET A 330 -8.99 12.74 1.19
C MET A 330 -9.58 13.26 2.51
N TYR A 331 -8.77 13.50 3.53
CA TYR A 331 -9.25 14.12 4.78
C TYR A 331 -9.93 15.49 4.54
N LEU A 332 -9.36 16.34 3.67
CA LEU A 332 -10.00 17.59 3.30
C LEU A 332 -11.34 17.36 2.58
N PHE A 333 -11.37 16.38 1.70
CA PHE A 333 -12.59 15.99 0.99
C PHE A 333 -13.67 15.47 1.96
N TYR A 334 -13.29 14.64 2.93
CA TYR A 334 -14.21 14.10 3.95
C TYR A 334 -14.77 15.22 4.84
N SER A 335 -13.91 16.12 5.31
CA SER A 335 -14.35 17.31 6.08
C SER A 335 -15.34 18.15 5.27
N TRP A 336 -15.03 18.43 4.02
CA TRP A 336 -15.92 19.16 3.13
C TRP A 336 -17.27 18.47 2.91
N LEU A 337 -17.30 17.15 2.75
CA LEU A 337 -18.53 16.37 2.64
C LEU A 337 -19.39 16.48 3.92
N ILE A 338 -18.75 16.33 5.10
CA ILE A 338 -19.42 16.41 6.39
C ILE A 338 -20.01 17.80 6.62
N GLU A 339 -19.22 18.86 6.40
CA GLU A 339 -19.64 20.25 6.62
C GLU A 339 -20.80 20.67 5.72
N ASN A 340 -20.85 20.14 4.49
CA ASN A 340 -21.90 20.47 3.54
C ASN A 340 -23.03 19.44 3.48
N GLN A 341 -22.97 18.38 4.31
CA GLN A 341 -23.97 17.31 4.37
C GLN A 341 -24.21 16.63 3.02
N TYR A 342 -23.14 16.38 2.25
CA TYR A 342 -23.19 15.64 1.02
C TYR A 342 -22.92 14.16 1.27
N PHE A 343 -23.87 13.30 0.92
CA PHE A 343 -23.81 11.88 1.26
C PHE A 343 -23.73 10.95 0.04
N THR A 344 -23.90 11.49 -1.16
CA THR A 344 -23.92 10.67 -2.37
C THR A 344 -22.96 11.17 -3.45
N PHE A 345 -22.40 10.22 -4.20
CA PHE A 345 -21.54 10.52 -5.35
C PHE A 345 -22.26 11.35 -6.40
N GLY A 346 -23.57 11.11 -6.62
CA GLY A 346 -24.36 11.84 -7.60
C GLY A 346 -24.43 13.34 -7.35
N GLU A 347 -24.38 13.77 -6.08
CA GLU A 347 -24.44 15.20 -5.71
C GLU A 347 -23.12 15.94 -5.99
N THR A 348 -21.98 15.23 -5.89
CA THR A 348 -20.65 15.88 -5.87
C THR A 348 -19.62 15.21 -6.78
N TRP A 349 -20.05 14.46 -7.80
CA TRP A 349 -19.15 13.71 -8.67
C TRP A 349 -18.06 14.58 -9.33
N GLN A 350 -18.36 15.86 -9.63
CA GLN A 350 -17.37 16.80 -10.20
C GLN A 350 -16.23 17.06 -9.21
N VAL A 351 -16.57 17.30 -7.94
CA VAL A 351 -15.57 17.53 -6.88
C VAL A 351 -14.78 16.26 -6.62
N ALA A 352 -15.44 15.11 -6.53
CA ALA A 352 -14.81 13.81 -6.37
C ALA A 352 -13.79 13.52 -7.49
N LEU A 353 -14.18 13.81 -8.75
CA LEU A 353 -13.28 13.66 -9.89
C LEU A 353 -12.10 14.65 -9.84
N CYS A 354 -12.35 15.91 -9.45
CA CYS A 354 -11.29 16.91 -9.25
C CYS A 354 -10.30 16.45 -8.17
N VAL A 355 -10.78 15.95 -7.04
CA VAL A 355 -9.93 15.41 -5.96
C VAL A 355 -9.12 14.22 -6.45
N TYR A 356 -9.73 13.32 -7.21
CA TYR A 356 -9.04 12.17 -7.78
C TYR A 356 -7.89 12.58 -8.72
N VAL A 357 -8.17 13.49 -9.66
CA VAL A 357 -7.17 14.01 -10.61
C VAL A 357 -6.08 14.81 -9.88
N TRP A 358 -6.48 15.62 -8.88
CA TRP A 358 -5.55 16.37 -8.03
C TRP A 358 -4.53 15.44 -7.34
N ASN A 359 -5.00 14.33 -6.78
CA ASN A 359 -4.11 13.35 -6.14
C ASN A 359 -3.07 12.76 -7.10
N ILE A 360 -3.46 12.47 -8.35
CA ILE A 360 -2.52 12.00 -9.39
C ILE A 360 -1.49 13.08 -9.71
N LEU A 361 -1.92 14.34 -9.83
CA LEU A 361 -1.03 15.46 -10.11
C LEU A 361 -0.02 15.67 -8.97
N VAL A 362 -0.48 15.71 -7.72
CA VAL A 362 0.39 15.86 -6.54
C VAL A 362 1.38 14.71 -6.46
N ALA A 363 0.94 13.48 -6.66
CA ALA A 363 1.82 12.31 -6.68
C ALA A 363 2.94 12.45 -7.73
N TYR A 364 2.60 12.91 -8.93
CA TYR A 364 3.57 13.13 -9.99
C TYR A 364 4.55 14.26 -9.65
N LEU A 365 4.07 15.36 -9.09
CA LEU A 365 4.93 16.46 -8.63
C LEU A 365 5.86 16.01 -7.51
N CYS A 366 5.35 15.31 -6.49
CA CYS A 366 6.16 14.75 -5.42
C CYS A 366 7.21 13.76 -5.93
N LEU A 367 6.85 12.92 -6.90
CA LEU A 367 7.81 12.02 -7.56
C LEU A 367 8.95 12.80 -8.20
N LYS A 368 8.64 13.81 -9.02
CA LYS A 368 9.64 14.51 -9.85
C LYS A 368 10.47 15.51 -9.06
N LEU A 369 9.82 16.29 -8.20
CA LEU A 369 10.46 17.39 -7.50
C LEU A 369 11.15 16.97 -6.20
N TYR A 370 10.71 15.88 -5.59
CA TYR A 370 11.21 15.46 -4.28
C TYR A 370 11.77 14.03 -4.28
N ASP A 371 10.97 13.00 -4.58
CA ASP A 371 11.36 11.61 -4.39
C ASP A 371 12.56 11.20 -5.24
N GLU A 372 12.52 11.44 -6.55
CA GLU A 372 13.64 11.11 -7.44
C GLU A 372 14.95 11.86 -7.08
N PRO A 373 14.94 13.19 -6.83
CA PRO A 373 16.15 13.90 -6.42
C PRO A 373 16.71 13.42 -5.08
N VAL A 374 15.85 13.26 -4.07
CA VAL A 374 16.27 12.86 -2.72
C VAL A 374 16.83 11.42 -2.74
N ARG A 375 16.15 10.47 -3.37
CA ARG A 375 16.66 9.11 -3.51
C ARG A 375 17.98 9.04 -4.26
N ARG A 376 18.17 9.86 -5.32
CA ARG A 376 19.46 9.95 -6.03
C ARG A 376 20.57 10.48 -5.14
N TRP A 377 20.29 11.53 -4.37
CA TRP A 377 21.24 12.09 -3.43
C TRP A 377 21.65 11.12 -2.33
N LEU A 378 20.65 10.49 -1.66
CA LEU A 378 20.87 9.49 -0.61
C LEU A 378 21.62 8.27 -1.14
N SER A 379 21.29 7.79 -2.34
CA SER A 379 21.97 6.66 -2.96
C SER A 379 23.44 6.97 -3.27
N LYS A 380 23.73 8.17 -3.77
CA LYS A 380 25.12 8.63 -3.99
C LYS A 380 25.89 8.71 -2.68
N LYS A 381 25.28 9.20 -1.60
CA LYS A 381 25.93 9.40 -0.31
C LYS A 381 26.16 8.10 0.47
N PHE A 382 25.20 7.19 0.47
CA PHE A 382 25.19 6.04 1.39
C PHE A 382 25.39 4.68 0.73
N LEU A 383 25.18 4.54 -0.59
CA LEU A 383 25.27 3.26 -1.30
C LEU A 383 26.45 3.17 -2.28
N LYS A 384 27.14 4.28 -2.62
CA LYS A 384 28.38 4.18 -3.39
C LYS A 384 29.44 3.44 -2.54
N LYS A 385 30.03 2.41 -3.12
CA LYS A 385 31.27 1.82 -2.59
C LYS A 385 32.35 2.89 -2.60
N ARG A 386 33.01 3.09 -1.47
CA ARG A 386 34.37 3.60 -1.44
C ARG A 386 35.30 2.61 -2.12
#